data_f61560147f018dc7ad4302ec2d32e3ad
#
_entry.id   f61560147f018dc7ad4302ec2d32e3ad
#
_cell.length_a   1.000
_cell.length_b   1.000
_cell.length_c   1.000
_cell.angle_alpha   90.00
_cell.angle_beta   90.00
_cell.angle_gamma   90.00
#
_symmetry.space_group_name_H-M   'P 1'
#
loop_
_entity.id
_entity.type
_entity.pdbx_description
1 polymer ?
#
loop_
_entity_poly.entity_id
_entity_poly.type
_entity_poly.pdbx_seq_one_letter_code
_entity_poly.pdbx_strand_id
1 'polypeptide(L)'
;NVSGPEIWGAQSSAKFESDFCGASSSSAFNLRIRQAYAKLAWEKHDLLVGQAWLPISGDLMPDVFSLATGAPFNPFNRSPQVRYNYTPVKGLTLTAAALYQFQYGSVGLDGKTSNVYSRNAMVPELFVGMTGKGKYLSGGFGVNASTIAPRVTAGTNEGTIRVHERLTSYSAIVFGSLKVD
;
A
#
# COMPACT_ATOMS: atom_id res chain seq x y z
N ASN A 1 7.95 9.07 -15.70
CA ASN A 1 6.54 9.00 -16.10
C ASN A 1 6.46 9.03 -17.62
N VAL A 2 5.58 8.23 -18.20
CA VAL A 2 5.30 8.18 -19.63
C VAL A 2 3.78 8.27 -19.80
N SER A 3 3.32 9.12 -20.71
CA SER A 3 1.93 9.15 -21.15
C SER A 3 1.77 8.24 -22.37
N GLY A 4 0.73 7.45 -22.38
CA GLY A 4 0.37 6.54 -23.46
C GLY A 4 -0.86 7.01 -24.25
N PRO A 5 -1.34 6.19 -25.17
CA PRO A 5 -2.56 6.47 -25.92
C PRO A 5 -3.80 6.41 -25.05
N GLU A 6 -4.88 6.92 -25.54
CA GLU A 6 -6.19 6.72 -24.95
C GLU A 6 -6.62 5.25 -25.10
N ILE A 7 -7.09 4.64 -24.03
CA ILE A 7 -7.57 3.26 -23.97
C ILE A 7 -8.93 3.25 -23.28
N TRP A 8 -9.98 2.78 -23.97
CA TRP A 8 -11.35 2.72 -23.45
C TRP A 8 -11.88 4.06 -22.90
N GLY A 9 -11.52 5.17 -23.56
CA GLY A 9 -11.90 6.52 -23.11
C GLY A 9 -11.11 7.02 -21.90
N ALA A 10 -10.04 6.32 -21.50
CA ALA A 10 -9.14 6.73 -20.44
C ALA A 10 -7.80 7.18 -20.99
N GLN A 11 -7.23 8.24 -20.43
CA GLN A 11 -5.84 8.58 -20.65
C GLN A 11 -4.95 7.57 -19.94
N SER A 12 -4.13 6.84 -20.70
CA SER A 12 -3.18 5.89 -20.13
C SER A 12 -1.86 6.56 -19.74
N SER A 13 -1.24 6.06 -18.69
CA SER A 13 0.10 6.47 -18.27
C SER A 13 0.81 5.35 -17.52
N ALA A 14 2.14 5.43 -17.44
CA ALA A 14 2.95 4.53 -16.65
C ALA A 14 4.02 5.30 -15.88
N LYS A 15 4.37 4.80 -14.70
CA LYS A 15 5.49 5.29 -13.90
C LYS A 15 6.45 4.17 -13.59
N PHE A 16 7.73 4.44 -13.75
CA PHE A 16 8.82 3.61 -13.27
C PHE A 16 9.77 4.49 -12.45
N GLU A 17 10.10 4.03 -11.25
CA GLU A 17 11.03 4.69 -10.33
C GLU A 17 11.88 3.63 -9.64
N SER A 18 13.19 3.80 -9.66
CA SER A 18 14.14 2.89 -9.03
C SER A 18 15.26 3.66 -8.34
N ASP A 19 15.93 3.00 -7.41
CA ASP A 19 17.16 3.45 -6.78
C ASP A 19 18.15 2.29 -6.59
N PHE A 20 19.38 2.60 -6.20
CA PHE A 20 20.42 1.63 -5.85
C PHE A 20 20.59 1.56 -4.33
N CYS A 21 19.49 1.41 -3.61
CA CYS A 21 19.47 1.38 -2.16
C CYS A 21 18.79 0.09 -1.69
N GLY A 22 19.53 -1.00 -1.69
CA GLY A 22 19.05 -2.30 -1.22
C GLY A 22 18.65 -2.29 0.25
N ALA A 23 17.92 -3.32 0.69
CA ALA A 23 17.37 -3.42 2.03
C ALA A 23 18.39 -3.72 3.14
N SER A 24 19.62 -4.09 2.76
CA SER A 24 20.70 -4.42 3.70
C SER A 24 22.04 -3.90 3.19
N SER A 25 23.03 -3.84 4.06
CA SER A 25 24.41 -3.45 3.70
C SER A 25 25.00 -4.35 2.60
N SER A 26 24.66 -5.63 2.57
CA SER A 26 25.08 -6.59 1.54
C SER A 26 24.40 -6.40 0.19
N SER A 27 23.29 -5.66 0.15
CA SER A 27 22.52 -5.37 -1.07
C SER A 27 22.44 -3.88 -1.40
N ALA A 28 23.28 -3.05 -0.77
CA ALA A 28 23.23 -1.60 -0.89
C ALA A 28 23.33 -1.07 -2.33
N PHE A 29 24.01 -1.81 -3.22
CA PHE A 29 24.18 -1.44 -4.63
C PHE A 29 23.19 -2.15 -5.57
N ASN A 30 22.29 -2.98 -5.05
CA ASN A 30 21.31 -3.64 -5.89
C ASN A 30 20.23 -2.66 -6.34
N LEU A 31 19.84 -2.76 -7.60
CA LEU A 31 18.70 -2.01 -8.13
C LEU A 31 17.41 -2.41 -7.39
N ARG A 32 16.76 -1.43 -6.81
CA ARG A 32 15.47 -1.60 -6.13
C ARG A 32 14.39 -0.83 -6.89
N ILE A 33 13.33 -1.54 -7.26
CA ILE A 33 12.14 -0.89 -7.82
C ILE A 33 11.37 -0.20 -6.70
N ARG A 34 11.19 1.11 -6.81
CA ARG A 34 10.40 1.91 -5.87
C ARG A 34 8.94 1.94 -6.29
N GLN A 35 8.68 2.35 -7.51
CA GLN A 35 7.35 2.35 -8.11
C GLN A 35 7.42 1.81 -9.52
N ALA A 36 6.44 0.99 -9.88
CA ALA A 36 6.26 0.48 -11.24
C ALA A 36 4.77 0.18 -11.42
N TYR A 37 4.04 1.10 -12.05
CA TYR A 37 2.60 0.94 -12.24
C TYR A 37 2.13 1.53 -13.56
N ALA A 38 0.99 1.01 -14.04
CA ALA A 38 0.18 1.60 -15.09
C ALA A 38 -1.07 2.25 -14.46
N LYS A 39 -1.55 3.32 -15.09
CA LYS A 39 -2.74 4.04 -14.66
C LYS A 39 -3.61 4.37 -15.87
N LEU A 40 -4.90 4.14 -15.73
CA LEU A 40 -5.95 4.60 -16.61
C LEU A 40 -6.77 5.67 -15.89
N ALA A 41 -6.87 6.85 -16.48
CA ALA A 41 -7.56 7.99 -15.88
C ALA A 41 -8.71 8.46 -16.77
N TRP A 42 -9.93 8.41 -16.26
CA TRP A 42 -11.13 9.00 -16.81
C TRP A 42 -11.43 10.34 -16.11
N GLU A 43 -12.50 11.00 -16.48
CA GLU A 43 -12.86 12.31 -15.92
C GLU A 43 -13.04 12.29 -14.39
N LYS A 44 -13.73 11.27 -13.87
CA LYS A 44 -14.09 11.19 -12.44
C LYS A 44 -13.49 10.00 -11.69
N HIS A 45 -12.80 9.12 -12.37
CA HIS A 45 -12.22 7.94 -11.74
C HIS A 45 -10.91 7.54 -12.38
N ASP A 46 -10.10 6.82 -11.65
CA ASP A 46 -8.88 6.22 -12.17
C ASP A 46 -8.66 4.82 -11.61
N LEU A 47 -7.97 4.01 -12.40
CA LEU A 47 -7.53 2.67 -12.04
C LEU A 47 -6.00 2.62 -12.12
N LEU A 48 -5.35 2.22 -11.05
CA LEU A 48 -3.91 2.01 -10.96
C LEU A 48 -3.63 0.53 -10.71
N VAL A 49 -2.71 -0.03 -11.48
CA VAL A 49 -2.26 -1.42 -11.33
C VAL A 49 -0.74 -1.47 -11.31
N GLY A 50 -0.18 -2.02 -10.26
CA GLY A 50 1.27 -2.18 -10.08
C GLY A 50 1.76 -1.75 -8.71
N GLN A 51 3.07 -1.61 -8.57
CA GLN A 51 3.71 -1.22 -7.31
C GLN A 51 3.69 0.30 -7.16
N ALA A 52 3.01 0.78 -6.13
CA ALA A 52 2.91 2.19 -5.78
C ALA A 52 2.89 2.37 -4.26
N TRP A 53 2.99 3.63 -3.81
CA TRP A 53 2.74 3.96 -2.40
C TRP A 53 1.37 3.45 -1.95
N LEU A 54 1.26 3.09 -0.67
CA LEU A 54 -0.03 2.80 -0.05
C LEU A 54 -1.00 3.96 -0.32
N PRO A 55 -2.30 3.70 -0.49
CA PRO A 55 -3.28 4.73 -0.78
C PRO A 55 -3.23 5.90 0.19
N ILE A 56 -2.94 5.62 1.44
CA ILE A 56 -2.90 6.59 2.53
C ILE A 56 -1.59 7.39 2.58
N SER A 57 -0.47 6.83 2.10
CA SER A 57 0.85 7.46 2.22
C SER A 57 0.97 8.74 1.40
N GLY A 58 0.36 8.77 0.21
CA GLY A 58 0.46 9.93 -0.67
C GLY A 58 -0.20 11.19 -0.12
N ASP A 59 -1.19 11.05 0.76
CA ASP A 59 -1.91 12.16 1.38
C ASP A 59 -1.31 12.58 2.74
N LEU A 60 -0.42 11.75 3.29
CA LEU A 60 0.23 11.96 4.58
C LEU A 60 1.72 12.32 4.47
N MET A 61 2.27 12.42 3.27
CA MET A 61 3.68 12.78 3.09
C MET A 61 3.93 14.18 3.65
N PRO A 62 4.59 14.33 4.79
CA PRO A 62 4.98 15.64 5.31
C PRO A 62 6.20 16.16 4.58
N ASP A 63 6.31 17.48 4.47
CA ASP A 63 7.49 18.18 3.97
C ASP A 63 8.59 18.19 5.05
N VAL A 64 9.34 17.10 5.14
CA VAL A 64 10.43 16.93 6.10
C VAL A 64 11.72 16.49 5.39
N PHE A 65 12.87 16.82 5.96
CA PHE A 65 14.16 16.42 5.39
C PHE A 65 14.37 14.91 5.33
N SER A 66 13.81 14.16 6.27
CA SER A 66 13.86 12.71 6.30
C SER A 66 12.55 12.13 6.80
N LEU A 67 11.89 11.34 5.97
CA LEU A 67 10.67 10.64 6.35
C LEU A 67 10.91 9.60 7.46
N ALA A 68 12.10 8.99 7.48
CA ALA A 68 12.42 7.96 8.46
C ALA A 68 12.61 8.49 9.89
N THR A 69 13.10 9.73 10.01
CA THR A 69 13.44 10.36 11.29
C THR A 69 12.59 11.59 11.61
N GLY A 70 12.06 12.25 10.60
CA GLY A 70 11.27 13.47 10.75
C GLY A 70 9.77 13.26 10.91
N ALA A 71 9.25 12.08 10.59
CA ALA A 71 7.84 11.74 10.77
C ALA A 71 7.68 10.75 11.93
N PRO A 72 6.93 11.08 12.97
CA PRO A 72 6.75 10.21 14.14
C PRO A 72 5.93 8.96 13.83
N PHE A 73 5.14 8.99 12.77
CA PHE A 73 4.35 7.87 12.28
C PHE A 73 4.68 7.62 10.81
N ASN A 74 5.13 6.41 10.49
CA ASN A 74 5.64 6.04 9.17
C ASN A 74 4.77 4.97 8.49
N PRO A 75 3.58 5.33 7.95
CA PRO A 75 2.76 4.41 7.17
C PRO A 75 3.30 4.23 5.74
N PHE A 76 4.56 4.57 5.51
CA PHE A 76 5.18 4.69 4.19
C PHE A 76 5.65 3.34 3.68
N ASN A 77 4.81 2.73 2.87
CA ASN A 77 5.11 1.47 2.22
C ASN A 77 4.71 1.54 0.74
N ARG A 78 5.37 0.73 -0.06
CA ARG A 78 5.09 0.55 -1.48
C ARG A 78 4.78 -0.92 -1.72
N SER A 79 3.62 -1.17 -2.28
CA SER A 79 3.14 -2.54 -2.51
C SER A 79 2.53 -2.68 -3.89
N PRO A 80 2.64 -3.86 -4.51
CA PRO A 80 1.81 -4.22 -5.64
C PRO A 80 0.34 -4.09 -5.24
N GLN A 81 -0.44 -3.43 -6.08
CA GLN A 81 -1.83 -3.12 -5.78
C GLN A 81 -2.65 -2.93 -7.04
N VAL A 82 -3.94 -3.17 -6.90
CA VAL A 82 -4.98 -2.67 -7.78
C VAL A 82 -5.75 -1.63 -6.98
N ARG A 83 -5.75 -0.38 -7.43
CA ARG A 83 -6.39 0.74 -6.74
C ARG A 83 -7.35 1.44 -7.68
N TYR A 84 -8.56 1.65 -7.20
CA TYR A 84 -9.58 2.43 -7.86
C TYR A 84 -9.88 3.69 -7.04
N ASN A 85 -9.83 4.83 -7.69
CA ASN A 85 -10.20 6.11 -7.11
C ASN A 85 -11.43 6.66 -7.84
N TYR A 86 -12.37 7.20 -7.10
CA TYR A 86 -13.55 7.90 -7.62
C TYR A 86 -13.64 9.30 -7.02
N THR A 87 -13.71 10.31 -7.88
CA THR A 87 -13.77 11.74 -7.51
C THR A 87 -15.11 12.31 -7.95
N PRO A 88 -16.18 12.12 -7.16
CA PRO A 88 -17.52 12.59 -7.53
C PRO A 88 -17.60 14.10 -7.73
N VAL A 89 -16.87 14.84 -6.90
CA VAL A 89 -16.78 16.30 -6.94
C VAL A 89 -15.33 16.72 -6.71
N LYS A 90 -14.97 17.88 -7.22
CA LYS A 90 -13.61 18.42 -7.06
C LYS A 90 -13.22 18.49 -5.58
N GLY A 91 -12.09 17.89 -5.25
CA GLY A 91 -11.54 17.87 -3.90
C GLY A 91 -12.03 16.74 -3.01
N LEU A 92 -12.94 15.86 -3.45
CA LEU A 92 -13.35 14.67 -2.71
C LEU A 92 -12.97 13.42 -3.50
N THR A 93 -12.18 12.53 -2.93
CA THR A 93 -11.79 11.27 -3.54
C THR A 93 -12.13 10.10 -2.63
N LEU A 94 -12.82 9.11 -3.18
CA LEU A 94 -13.05 7.81 -2.57
C LEU A 94 -12.07 6.82 -3.17
N THR A 95 -11.41 6.05 -2.34
CA THR A 95 -10.38 5.08 -2.73
C THR A 95 -10.74 3.69 -2.25
N ALA A 96 -10.64 2.72 -3.14
CA ALA A 96 -10.65 1.30 -2.81
C ALA A 96 -9.41 0.63 -3.39
N ALA A 97 -8.73 -0.22 -2.62
CA ALA A 97 -7.55 -0.93 -3.10
C ALA A 97 -7.48 -2.36 -2.54
N ALA A 98 -6.96 -3.23 -3.37
CA ALA A 98 -6.47 -4.55 -2.98
C ALA A 98 -4.96 -4.55 -3.18
N LEU A 99 -4.20 -4.88 -2.14
CA LEU A 99 -2.75 -4.79 -2.17
C LEU A 99 -2.08 -6.00 -1.52
N TYR A 100 -0.85 -6.24 -1.91
CA TYR A 100 -0.03 -7.29 -1.35
C TYR A 100 1.17 -6.68 -0.62
N GLN A 101 1.13 -6.75 0.71
CA GLN A 101 2.18 -6.24 1.58
C GLN A 101 3.38 -7.19 1.57
N PHE A 102 4.53 -6.76 1.02
CA PHE A 102 5.74 -7.58 1.02
C PHE A 102 6.98 -6.88 1.62
N GLN A 103 6.95 -5.56 1.80
CA GLN A 103 8.07 -4.83 2.40
C GLN A 103 8.13 -4.98 3.92
N TYR A 104 6.98 -5.15 4.57
CA TYR A 104 6.88 -5.42 6.00
C TYR A 104 6.30 -6.81 6.22
N GLY A 105 6.84 -7.51 7.19
CA GLY A 105 6.39 -8.83 7.57
C GLY A 105 5.88 -8.87 9.00
N SER A 106 5.17 -9.94 9.33
CA SER A 106 4.79 -10.24 10.71
C SER A 106 5.92 -10.95 11.43
N VAL A 107 6.03 -10.74 12.73
CA VAL A 107 6.98 -11.44 13.58
C VAL A 107 6.45 -12.85 13.83
N GLY A 108 7.27 -13.86 13.52
CA GLY A 108 6.95 -15.26 13.78
C GLY A 108 7.29 -15.72 15.20
N LEU A 109 6.96 -16.97 15.51
CA LEU A 109 7.29 -17.59 16.80
C LEU A 109 8.80 -17.68 17.07
N ASP A 110 9.60 -17.66 16.02
CA ASP A 110 11.07 -17.62 16.06
C ASP A 110 11.66 -16.22 16.27
N GLY A 111 10.80 -15.22 16.47
CA GLY A 111 11.17 -13.82 16.61
C GLY A 111 11.62 -13.14 15.31
N LYS A 112 11.60 -13.84 14.17
CA LYS A 112 12.00 -13.29 12.87
C LYS A 112 10.80 -12.72 12.11
N THR A 113 11.04 -11.60 11.44
CA THR A 113 10.05 -10.98 10.58
C THR A 113 9.99 -11.69 9.23
N SER A 114 8.78 -12.04 8.79
CA SER A 114 8.56 -12.72 7.51
C SER A 114 7.24 -12.30 6.85
N ASN A 115 7.24 -12.23 5.53
CA ASN A 115 6.01 -12.02 4.74
C ASN A 115 5.34 -13.36 4.33
N VAL A 116 5.88 -14.48 4.77
CA VAL A 116 5.32 -15.81 4.48
C VAL A 116 3.89 -15.92 5.00
N TYR A 117 3.58 -15.33 6.13
CA TYR A 117 2.25 -15.41 6.76
C TYR A 117 1.16 -14.73 5.93
N SER A 118 1.43 -13.57 5.34
CA SER A 118 0.51 -12.89 4.40
C SER A 118 0.36 -13.70 3.12
N ARG A 119 1.46 -14.23 2.59
CA ARG A 119 1.45 -15.07 1.39
C ARG A 119 0.66 -16.37 1.60
N ASN A 120 0.79 -17.01 2.76
CA ASN A 120 0.06 -18.23 3.10
C ASN A 120 -1.46 -17.99 3.24
N ALA A 121 -1.87 -16.79 3.61
CA ALA A 121 -3.28 -16.43 3.69
C ALA A 121 -3.96 -16.41 2.31
N MET A 122 -3.21 -16.15 1.23
CA MET A 122 -3.71 -16.06 -0.16
C MET A 122 -4.88 -15.07 -0.30
N VAL A 123 -4.92 -14.05 0.55
CA VAL A 123 -5.94 -13.00 0.55
C VAL A 123 -5.22 -11.66 0.47
N PRO A 124 -5.61 -10.76 -0.45
CA PRO A 124 -5.04 -9.43 -0.49
C PRO A 124 -5.44 -8.63 0.76
N GLU A 125 -4.60 -7.71 1.13
CA GLU A 125 -4.96 -6.66 2.07
C GLU A 125 -5.93 -5.71 1.39
N LEU A 126 -7.03 -5.35 2.05
CA LEU A 126 -8.08 -4.50 1.50
C LEU A 126 -8.07 -3.15 2.19
N PHE A 127 -8.11 -2.09 1.40
CA PHE A 127 -8.18 -0.72 1.87
C PHE A 127 -9.39 -0.01 1.28
N VAL A 128 -10.08 0.76 2.11
CA VAL A 128 -11.11 1.71 1.69
C VAL A 128 -10.89 3.01 2.44
N GLY A 129 -10.93 4.13 1.72
CA GLY A 129 -10.71 5.44 2.32
C GLY A 129 -11.39 6.57 1.57
N MET A 130 -11.38 7.73 2.20
CA MET A 130 -11.88 8.98 1.65
C MET A 130 -10.92 10.11 1.99
N THR A 131 -10.61 10.94 1.01
CA THR A 131 -9.82 12.15 1.19
C THR A 131 -10.56 13.37 0.68
N GLY A 132 -10.49 14.45 1.45
CA GLY A 132 -11.03 15.76 1.10
C GLY A 132 -9.90 16.78 1.00
N LYS A 133 -9.85 17.58 -0.07
CA LYS A 133 -8.85 18.64 -0.29
C LYS A 133 -9.54 19.95 -0.55
N GLY A 134 -9.45 20.86 0.41
CA GLY A 134 -9.91 22.25 0.32
C GLY A 134 -8.75 23.22 0.18
N LYS A 135 -9.06 24.51 0.14
CA LYS A 135 -8.06 25.59 0.02
C LYS A 135 -7.15 25.65 1.26
N TYR A 136 -7.72 25.56 2.44
CA TYR A 136 -7.02 25.70 3.73
C TYR A 136 -7.00 24.43 4.54
N LEU A 137 -7.99 23.58 4.38
CA LEU A 137 -8.13 22.34 5.14
C LEU A 137 -8.14 21.16 4.17
N SER A 138 -7.33 20.16 4.46
CA SER A 138 -7.41 18.84 3.82
C SER A 138 -7.36 17.76 4.88
N GLY A 139 -7.96 16.63 4.60
CA GLY A 139 -7.97 15.51 5.52
C GLY A 139 -8.67 14.30 4.95
N GLY A 140 -8.66 13.25 5.70
CA GLY A 140 -9.28 12.01 5.28
C GLY A 140 -9.28 10.94 6.37
N PHE A 141 -9.89 9.84 6.01
CA PHE A 141 -9.85 8.63 6.80
C PHE A 141 -9.72 7.39 5.89
N GLY A 142 -9.22 6.31 6.46
CA GLY A 142 -9.15 5.04 5.78
C GLY A 142 -9.25 3.88 6.77
N VAL A 143 -9.77 2.77 6.26
CA VAL A 143 -9.85 1.50 6.99
C VAL A 143 -9.15 0.44 6.15
N ASN A 144 -8.40 -0.39 6.82
CA ASN A 144 -7.62 -1.46 6.22
C ASN A 144 -7.92 -2.79 6.91
N ALA A 145 -8.01 -3.86 6.14
CA ALA A 145 -8.15 -5.23 6.61
C ALA A 145 -7.02 -6.09 6.06
N SER A 146 -6.23 -6.67 6.94
CA SER A 146 -5.10 -7.54 6.59
C SER A 146 -5.28 -8.92 7.19
N THR A 147 -5.08 -9.96 6.39
CA THR A 147 -5.22 -11.36 6.80
C THR A 147 -3.90 -12.09 6.67
N ILE A 148 -3.53 -12.81 7.72
CA ILE A 148 -2.36 -13.68 7.75
C ILE A 148 -2.75 -15.13 8.08
N ALA A 149 -1.95 -16.09 7.62
CA ALA A 149 -2.03 -17.47 8.04
C ALA A 149 -0.74 -17.84 8.77
N PRO A 150 -0.74 -17.85 10.11
CA PRO A 150 0.46 -18.07 10.92
C PRO A 150 1.10 -19.43 10.67
N ARG A 151 0.28 -20.44 10.39
CA ARG A 151 0.73 -21.78 10.03
C ARG A 151 -0.19 -22.41 9.00
N VAL A 152 0.37 -23.27 8.19
CA VAL A 152 -0.35 -24.07 7.17
C VAL A 152 -0.30 -25.57 7.47
N THR A 153 0.51 -25.96 8.45
CA THR A 153 0.65 -27.35 8.92
C THR A 153 0.74 -27.39 10.43
N ALA A 154 0.24 -28.46 11.01
CA ALA A 154 0.41 -28.78 12.42
C ALA A 154 0.89 -30.23 12.56
N GLY A 155 1.83 -30.47 13.50
CA GLY A 155 2.28 -31.80 13.86
C GLY A 155 1.21 -32.49 14.71
N THR A 156 1.01 -33.78 14.47
CA THR A 156 0.20 -34.68 15.30
C THR A 156 1.03 -35.92 15.65
N ASN A 157 0.54 -36.74 16.57
CA ASN A 157 1.21 -38.01 16.91
C ASN A 157 1.28 -39.00 15.72
N GLU A 158 0.43 -38.79 14.72
CA GLU A 158 0.32 -39.61 13.51
C GLU A 158 0.98 -39.00 12.28
N GLY A 159 1.55 -37.76 12.41
CA GLY A 159 2.22 -37.07 11.32
C GLY A 159 1.87 -35.58 11.23
N THR A 160 1.93 -35.04 10.02
CA THR A 160 1.65 -33.62 9.74
C THR A 160 0.33 -33.46 8.99
N ILE A 161 -0.56 -32.66 9.53
CA ILE A 161 -1.83 -32.31 8.89
C ILE A 161 -1.80 -30.88 8.37
N ARG A 162 -2.58 -30.58 7.32
CA ARG A 162 -2.83 -29.21 6.86
C ARG A 162 -3.83 -28.54 7.79
N VAL A 163 -3.54 -27.27 8.11
CA VAL A 163 -4.45 -26.42 8.90
C VAL A 163 -4.75 -25.15 8.12
N HIS A 164 -5.92 -24.59 8.33
CA HIS A 164 -6.41 -23.40 7.64
C HIS A 164 -6.67 -22.26 8.65
N GLU A 165 -5.71 -22.04 9.55
CA GLU A 165 -5.83 -20.96 10.51
C GLU A 165 -5.56 -19.62 9.83
N ARG A 166 -6.47 -18.68 10.01
CA ARG A 166 -6.33 -17.30 9.53
C ARG A 166 -6.62 -16.33 10.66
N LEU A 167 -5.84 -15.26 10.69
CA LEU A 167 -6.04 -14.13 11.58
C LEU A 167 -6.24 -12.88 10.73
N THR A 168 -7.37 -12.21 10.91
CA THR A 168 -7.66 -10.94 10.24
C THR A 168 -7.57 -9.81 11.26
N SER A 169 -6.78 -8.81 10.93
CA SER A 169 -6.63 -7.58 11.69
C SER A 169 -7.24 -6.41 10.93
N TYR A 170 -7.77 -5.45 11.66
CA TYR A 170 -8.31 -4.20 11.11
C TYR A 170 -7.53 -3.04 11.67
N SER A 171 -7.26 -2.06 10.82
CA SER A 171 -6.66 -0.79 11.23
C SER A 171 -7.43 0.37 10.60
N ALA A 172 -7.47 1.49 11.30
CA ALA A 172 -8.07 2.71 10.82
C ALA A 172 -7.08 3.86 10.99
N ILE A 173 -7.14 4.81 10.08
CA ILE A 173 -6.36 6.05 10.15
C ILE A 173 -7.27 7.24 9.88
N VAL A 174 -7.02 8.31 10.60
CA VAL A 174 -7.61 9.64 10.37
C VAL A 174 -6.46 10.64 10.33
N PHE A 175 -6.49 11.53 9.38
CA PHE A 175 -5.48 12.57 9.22
C PHE A 175 -6.10 13.89 8.78
N GLY A 176 -5.39 14.97 9.09
CA GLY A 176 -5.77 16.30 8.67
C GLY A 176 -4.56 17.22 8.55
N SER A 177 -4.66 18.21 7.68
CA SER A 177 -3.66 19.25 7.48
C SER A 177 -4.36 20.59 7.33
N LEU A 178 -3.86 21.57 8.07
CA LEU A 178 -4.32 22.96 7.99
C LEU A 178 -3.21 23.82 7.41
N LYS A 179 -3.49 24.50 6.31
CA LYS A 179 -2.59 25.50 5.75
C LYS A 179 -2.90 26.84 6.39
N VAL A 180 -1.94 27.40 7.10
CA VAL A 180 -1.99 28.75 7.70
C VAL A 180 -1.16 29.66 6.79
N ASP A 181 -1.78 30.71 6.26
CA ASP A 181 -1.11 31.74 5.43
C ASP A 181 -0.48 32.79 6.33
#